data_1090293ca4da637f525b9d4edf532e85
#
_entry.id   1090293ca4da637f525b9d4edf532e85
#
_cell.length_a   1.000
_cell.length_b   1.000
_cell.length_c   1.000
_cell.angle_alpha   90.00
_cell.angle_beta   90.00
_cell.angle_gamma   90.00
#
_symmetry.space_group_name_H-M   'P 1'
#
loop_
_entity.id
_entity.type
_entity.pdbx_description
1 polymer ?
#
loop_
_entity_poly.entity_id
_entity_poly.type
_entity_poly.pdbx_seq_one_letter_code
_entity_poly.pdbx_strand_id
1 'polypeptide(L)'
;MNAVIKDPQIEVGDYTIYNDLLKSLSTYTFPLFYEEWELEKSNITTAWDNKGNIVIGNDVWIGYEAVIMAGVHIGDGAIIAARAVVTKDVPPYTIVGGTPAKEIRKRFDAEVIEQLLIQKWWDWSTDKIHQCLPYIAEGKLDELLAMKKYRL
;
A
#
# COMPACT_ATOMS: atom_id res chain seq x y z
N MET A 1 -17.29 -7.00 16.58
CA MET A 1 -17.40 -7.53 15.22
C MET A 1 -16.15 -7.07 14.47
N ASN A 2 -15.06 -7.83 14.60
CA ASN A 2 -13.75 -7.45 14.04
C ASN A 2 -13.70 -7.94 12.61
N ALA A 3 -13.98 -7.05 11.68
CA ALA A 3 -13.58 -7.24 10.30
C ALA A 3 -12.10 -6.84 10.16
N VAL A 4 -11.20 -7.66 10.68
CA VAL A 4 -9.86 -7.75 10.11
C VAL A 4 -10.09 -8.47 8.79
N ILE A 5 -10.20 -7.71 7.72
CA ILE A 5 -10.27 -8.27 6.37
C ILE A 5 -8.91 -8.92 6.13
N LYS A 6 -8.79 -10.19 6.50
CA LYS A 6 -7.81 -11.10 5.93
C LYS A 6 -8.38 -11.54 4.60
N ASP A 7 -8.41 -10.65 3.65
CA ASP A 7 -8.64 -11.04 2.26
C ASP A 7 -7.28 -11.15 1.59
N PRO A 8 -6.80 -12.39 1.30
CA PRO A 8 -5.50 -12.58 0.66
C PRO A 8 -5.51 -12.24 -0.82
N GLN A 9 -6.60 -11.72 -1.37
CA GLN A 9 -6.75 -11.57 -2.81
C GLN A 9 -7.51 -10.30 -3.18
N ILE A 10 -6.79 -9.18 -3.23
CA ILE A 10 -7.11 -8.22 -4.28
C ILE A 10 -6.27 -8.68 -5.48
N GLU A 11 -6.77 -9.66 -6.23
CA GLU A 11 -6.29 -9.92 -7.57
C GLU A 11 -6.70 -8.72 -8.43
N VAL A 12 -5.74 -7.86 -8.70
CA VAL A 12 -5.88 -6.91 -9.80
C VAL A 12 -5.84 -7.77 -11.06
N GLY A 13 -6.98 -7.86 -11.76
CA GLY A 13 -7.11 -8.68 -12.96
C GLY A 13 -6.01 -8.40 -13.98
N ASP A 14 -5.65 -9.40 -14.75
CA ASP A 14 -4.54 -9.48 -15.71
C ASP A 14 -4.57 -8.47 -16.87
N TYR A 15 -5.49 -7.51 -16.87
CA TYR A 15 -5.73 -6.56 -17.96
C TYR A 15 -5.32 -5.12 -17.68
N THR A 16 -4.42 -4.88 -16.73
CA THR A 16 -3.80 -3.57 -16.63
C THR A 16 -2.71 -3.48 -17.71
N ILE A 17 -3.07 -2.99 -18.89
CA ILE A 17 -2.12 -2.71 -19.96
C ILE A 17 -1.25 -1.57 -19.46
N TYR A 18 -0.05 -1.91 -18.98
CA TYR A 18 1.00 -0.95 -18.70
C TYR A 18 1.98 -0.96 -19.88
N ASN A 19 1.70 -0.10 -20.84
CA ASN A 19 2.68 0.23 -21.87
C ASN A 19 3.64 1.25 -21.25
N ASP A 20 4.96 1.00 -21.28
CA ASP A 20 5.94 2.01 -20.91
C ASP A 20 6.00 3.08 -22.03
N LEU A 21 4.91 3.85 -22.10
CA LEU A 21 4.75 4.93 -23.08
C LEU A 21 5.86 5.99 -22.99
N LEU A 22 6.60 5.99 -21.88
CA LEU A 22 7.70 6.94 -21.68
C LEU A 22 8.92 6.65 -22.54
N LYS A 23 9.06 5.42 -23.04
CA LYS A 23 10.16 5.03 -23.96
C LYS A 23 9.73 5.00 -25.41
N SER A 24 8.42 5.00 -25.69
CA SER A 24 7.90 5.04 -27.05
C SER A 24 7.83 6.47 -27.58
N LEU A 25 8.17 6.67 -28.83
CA LEU A 25 7.96 7.93 -29.54
C LEU A 25 6.49 8.17 -29.91
N SER A 26 5.63 7.17 -29.70
CA SER A 26 4.20 7.24 -30.00
C SER A 26 3.40 6.62 -28.87
N THR A 27 2.22 7.18 -28.59
CA THR A 27 1.21 6.61 -27.67
C THR A 27 0.32 5.57 -28.35
N TYR A 28 0.49 5.34 -29.66
CA TYR A 28 -0.25 4.30 -30.35
C TYR A 28 0.24 2.91 -29.94
N THR A 29 -0.69 2.00 -29.76
CA THR A 29 -0.43 0.66 -29.22
C THR A 29 0.03 -0.34 -30.31
N PHE A 30 1.07 0.01 -31.07
CA PHE A 30 1.65 -0.84 -32.10
C PHE A 30 1.85 -2.30 -31.66
N PRO A 31 2.35 -2.58 -30.43
CA PRO A 31 2.55 -3.96 -29.98
C PRO A 31 1.28 -4.79 -29.88
N LEU A 32 0.10 -4.20 -29.72
CA LEU A 32 -1.18 -4.92 -29.69
C LEU A 32 -1.63 -5.37 -31.08
N PHE A 33 -1.17 -4.70 -32.12
CA PHE A 33 -1.51 -4.93 -33.52
C PHE A 33 -0.28 -5.39 -34.31
N TYR A 34 0.56 -6.19 -33.67
CA TYR A 34 1.87 -6.58 -34.21
C TYR A 34 1.79 -7.29 -35.55
N GLU A 35 0.76 -8.11 -35.81
CA GLU A 35 0.58 -8.81 -37.07
C GLU A 35 0.24 -7.84 -38.21
N GLU A 36 -0.59 -6.84 -37.94
CA GLU A 36 -0.98 -5.81 -38.91
C GLU A 36 0.19 -4.89 -39.27
N TRP A 37 1.13 -4.71 -38.32
CA TRP A 37 2.30 -3.85 -38.50
C TRP A 37 3.59 -4.62 -38.79
N GLU A 38 3.48 -5.94 -39.07
CA GLU A 38 4.61 -6.82 -39.38
C GLU A 38 5.76 -6.73 -38.35
N LEU A 39 5.43 -6.53 -37.06
CA LEU A 39 6.42 -6.43 -35.98
C LEU A 39 6.85 -7.83 -35.55
N GLU A 40 8.15 -7.98 -35.25
CA GLU A 40 8.65 -9.24 -34.69
C GLU A 40 8.06 -9.52 -33.30
N LYS A 41 7.63 -10.76 -33.10
CA LYS A 41 7.01 -11.22 -31.84
C LYS A 41 7.86 -11.01 -30.59
N SER A 42 9.18 -10.94 -30.75
CA SER A 42 10.15 -10.66 -29.70
C SER A 42 10.02 -9.25 -29.10
N ASN A 43 9.45 -8.30 -29.85
CA ASN A 43 9.24 -6.93 -29.39
C ASN A 43 7.93 -6.72 -28.62
N ILE A 44 7.10 -7.78 -28.48
CA ILE A 44 5.76 -7.72 -27.88
C ILE A 44 5.80 -8.00 -26.38
N THR A 45 6.84 -8.66 -25.88
CA THR A 45 6.94 -9.05 -24.47
C THR A 45 6.87 -7.86 -23.51
N THR A 46 7.27 -6.68 -23.95
CA THR A 46 7.22 -5.45 -23.15
C THR A 46 5.85 -4.76 -23.13
N ALA A 47 4.94 -5.12 -24.05
CA ALA A 47 3.59 -4.54 -24.11
C ALA A 47 2.70 -5.01 -22.94
N TRP A 48 3.06 -6.12 -22.30
CA TRP A 48 2.32 -6.78 -21.24
C TRP A 48 3.07 -6.76 -19.90
N ASP A 49 4.14 -5.98 -19.80
CA ASP A 49 4.90 -5.87 -18.56
C ASP A 49 4.01 -5.30 -17.45
N ASN A 50 3.65 -6.19 -16.52
CA ASN A 50 2.98 -5.84 -15.30
C ASN A 50 4.03 -5.33 -14.30
N LYS A 51 3.80 -4.18 -13.68
CA LYS A 51 4.68 -3.64 -12.61
C LYS A 51 4.68 -4.50 -11.33
N GLY A 52 3.92 -5.58 -11.31
CA GLY A 52 3.78 -6.46 -10.17
C GLY A 52 2.53 -6.19 -9.35
N ASN A 53 2.38 -6.97 -8.29
CA ASN A 53 1.22 -6.91 -7.42
C ASN A 53 1.22 -5.63 -6.57
N ILE A 54 0.03 -5.16 -6.22
CA ILE A 54 -0.14 -4.18 -5.15
C ILE A 54 0.02 -4.92 -3.83
N VAL A 55 0.89 -4.41 -2.96
CA VAL A 55 1.10 -4.95 -1.61
C VAL A 55 0.63 -3.91 -0.60
N ILE A 56 -0.29 -4.30 0.27
CA ILE A 56 -0.83 -3.42 1.31
C ILE A 56 -0.49 -4.03 2.67
N GLY A 57 0.17 -3.24 3.51
CA GLY A 57 0.53 -3.60 4.86
C GLY A 57 -0.66 -3.64 5.82
N ASN A 58 -0.38 -3.70 7.11
CA ASN A 58 -1.38 -3.75 8.16
C ASN A 58 -1.76 -2.35 8.65
N ASP A 59 -2.94 -2.21 9.29
CA ASP A 59 -3.43 -0.93 9.84
C ASP A 59 -3.45 0.22 8.82
N VAL A 60 -3.65 -0.11 7.54
CA VAL A 60 -3.73 0.87 6.45
C VAL A 60 -5.15 1.40 6.33
N TRP A 61 -5.30 2.72 6.26
CA TRP A 61 -6.57 3.35 5.94
C TRP A 61 -6.57 3.88 4.50
N ILE A 62 -7.53 3.42 3.71
CA ILE A 62 -7.68 3.84 2.31
C ILE A 62 -8.96 4.64 2.19
N GLY A 63 -8.81 5.91 1.82
CA GLY A 63 -9.91 6.84 1.63
C GLY A 63 -10.77 6.49 0.41
N TYR A 64 -11.98 7.02 0.41
CA TYR A 64 -12.99 6.79 -0.63
C TYR A 64 -12.45 7.11 -2.04
N GLU A 65 -12.68 6.21 -2.99
CA GLU A 65 -12.26 6.35 -4.39
C GLU A 65 -10.74 6.57 -4.59
N ALA A 66 -9.89 6.16 -3.66
CA ALA A 66 -8.45 6.15 -3.90
C ALA A 66 -8.09 5.10 -4.96
N VAL A 67 -7.16 5.45 -5.84
CA VAL A 67 -6.64 4.57 -6.90
C VAL A 67 -5.20 4.23 -6.58
N ILE A 68 -4.87 2.93 -6.54
CA ILE A 68 -3.53 2.44 -6.30
C ILE A 68 -3.03 1.75 -7.56
N MET A 69 -1.89 2.20 -8.06
CA MET A 69 -1.32 1.66 -9.31
C MET A 69 -0.61 0.34 -9.06
N ALA A 70 -0.53 -0.50 -10.10
CA ALA A 70 0.16 -1.78 -10.06
C ALA A 70 1.63 -1.62 -9.61
N GLY A 71 2.12 -2.59 -8.83
CA GLY A 71 3.47 -2.64 -8.28
C GLY A 71 3.73 -1.73 -7.08
N VAL A 72 2.71 -1.02 -6.58
CA VAL A 72 2.85 -0.14 -5.41
C VAL A 72 2.81 -0.94 -4.11
N HIS A 73 3.73 -0.62 -3.19
CA HIS A 73 3.74 -1.14 -1.82
C HIS A 73 3.30 -0.05 -0.85
N ILE A 74 2.30 -0.35 -0.04
CA ILE A 74 1.80 0.53 1.01
C ILE A 74 2.22 -0.04 2.36
N GLY A 75 3.05 0.71 3.09
CA GLY A 75 3.58 0.30 4.39
C GLY A 75 2.53 0.31 5.50
N ASP A 76 2.83 -0.42 6.58
CA ASP A 76 1.97 -0.53 7.75
C ASP A 76 1.57 0.84 8.31
N GLY A 77 0.33 0.98 8.73
CA GLY A 77 -0.18 2.20 9.35
C GLY A 77 -0.30 3.41 8.41
N ALA A 78 -0.13 3.25 7.10
CA ALA A 78 -0.27 4.34 6.14
C ALA A 78 -1.71 4.82 6.00
N ILE A 79 -1.88 6.07 5.59
CA ILE A 79 -3.17 6.67 5.26
C ILE A 79 -3.14 7.18 3.83
N ILE A 80 -4.07 6.70 3.03
CA ILE A 80 -4.29 7.16 1.66
C ILE A 80 -5.53 8.06 1.66
N ALA A 81 -5.35 9.33 1.32
CA ALA A 81 -6.47 10.27 1.28
C ALA A 81 -7.50 9.89 0.21
N ALA A 82 -8.75 10.31 0.41
CA ALA A 82 -9.81 10.10 -0.57
C ALA A 82 -9.41 10.67 -1.94
N ARG A 83 -9.74 9.93 -3.01
CA ARG A 83 -9.46 10.29 -4.42
C ARG A 83 -7.97 10.49 -4.75
N ALA A 84 -7.06 10.00 -3.92
CA ALA A 84 -5.64 10.00 -4.23
C ALA A 84 -5.32 8.98 -5.32
N VAL A 85 -4.38 9.32 -6.22
CA VAL A 85 -3.83 8.38 -7.20
C VAL A 85 -2.41 8.03 -6.80
N VAL A 86 -2.24 6.87 -6.17
CA VAL A 86 -0.96 6.41 -5.63
C VAL A 86 -0.16 5.73 -6.73
N THR A 87 0.95 6.34 -7.13
CA THR A 87 1.80 5.89 -8.24
C THR A 87 3.18 5.42 -7.78
N LYS A 88 3.49 5.54 -6.49
CA LYS A 88 4.78 5.16 -5.87
C LYS A 88 4.52 4.54 -4.50
N ASP A 89 5.50 3.79 -4.00
CA ASP A 89 5.46 3.20 -2.68
C ASP A 89 5.20 4.25 -1.61
N VAL A 90 4.43 3.84 -0.59
CA VAL A 90 4.08 4.67 0.55
C VAL A 90 4.77 4.11 1.79
N PRO A 91 5.69 4.86 2.41
CA PRO A 91 6.37 4.40 3.62
C PRO A 91 5.40 4.19 4.78
N PRO A 92 5.77 3.34 5.77
CA PRO A 92 4.95 3.14 6.96
C PRO A 92 4.56 4.44 7.66
N TYR A 93 3.37 4.46 8.25
CA TYR A 93 2.81 5.59 9.01
C TYR A 93 2.86 6.94 8.28
N THR A 94 2.77 6.90 6.95
CA THR A 94 2.77 8.08 6.10
C THR A 94 1.37 8.40 5.60
N ILE A 95 1.01 9.67 5.61
CA ILE A 95 -0.23 10.18 5.02
C ILE A 95 0.12 10.72 3.64
N VAL A 96 -0.54 10.18 2.62
CA VAL A 96 -0.39 10.63 1.23
C VAL A 96 -1.73 11.07 0.64
N GLY A 97 -1.69 11.99 -0.31
CA GLY A 97 -2.90 12.47 -0.99
C GLY A 97 -2.58 13.21 -2.29
N GLY A 98 -3.61 13.43 -3.09
CA GLY A 98 -3.53 14.16 -4.37
C GLY A 98 -3.38 13.26 -5.58
N THR A 99 -3.29 13.88 -6.77
CA THR A 99 -3.16 13.22 -8.08
C THR A 99 -2.03 13.87 -8.87
N PRO A 100 -0.87 13.20 -8.99
CA PRO A 100 -0.46 11.99 -8.28
C PRO A 100 -0.29 12.22 -6.76
N ALA A 101 -0.46 11.15 -5.97
CA ALA A 101 -0.32 11.23 -4.52
C ALA A 101 1.10 11.61 -4.11
N LYS A 102 1.20 12.51 -3.15
CA LYS A 102 2.44 12.96 -2.51
C LYS A 102 2.32 12.84 -1.00
N GLU A 103 3.44 12.71 -0.33
CA GLU A 103 3.48 12.75 1.12
C GLU A 103 2.96 14.10 1.62
N ILE A 104 1.98 14.03 2.53
CA ILE A 104 1.46 15.18 3.26
C ILE A 104 2.26 15.36 4.56
N ARG A 105 2.35 14.27 5.34
CA ARG A 105 3.15 14.19 6.58
C ARG A 105 3.25 12.75 7.08
N LYS A 106 4.11 12.53 8.04
CA LYS A 106 4.08 11.34 8.89
C LYS A 106 2.95 11.45 9.93
N ARG A 107 2.40 10.31 10.36
CA ARG A 107 1.41 10.25 11.46
C ARG A 107 2.05 10.60 12.80
N PHE A 108 3.29 10.17 13.00
CA PHE A 108 4.05 10.27 14.24
C PHE A 108 5.52 10.57 13.93
N ASP A 109 6.30 10.93 14.96
CA ASP A 109 7.74 11.08 14.88
C ASP A 109 8.43 9.73 14.61
N ALA A 110 9.66 9.77 14.11
CA ALA A 110 10.39 8.59 13.66
C ALA A 110 10.57 7.54 14.77
N GLU A 111 10.87 7.97 15.99
CA GLU A 111 11.04 7.10 17.16
C GLU A 111 9.74 6.37 17.51
N VAL A 112 8.61 7.05 17.44
CA VAL A 112 7.27 6.48 17.67
C VAL A 112 6.94 5.48 16.59
N ILE A 113 7.21 5.81 15.32
CA ILE A 113 6.97 4.88 14.17
C ILE A 113 7.79 3.60 14.35
N GLU A 114 9.07 3.71 14.72
CA GLU A 114 9.91 2.54 14.96
C GLU A 114 9.32 1.63 16.05
N GLN A 115 8.89 2.21 17.16
CA GLN A 115 8.27 1.45 18.26
C GLN A 115 6.96 0.76 17.83
N LEU A 116 6.11 1.44 17.07
CA LEU A 116 4.86 0.86 16.56
C LEU A 116 5.13 -0.30 15.59
N LEU A 117 6.14 -0.19 14.72
CA LEU A 117 6.55 -1.26 13.82
C LEU A 117 7.13 -2.48 14.56
N ILE A 118 7.75 -2.28 15.73
CA ILE A 118 8.21 -3.37 16.60
C ILE A 118 7.03 -4.02 17.32
N GLN A 119 6.03 -3.25 17.76
CA GLN A 119 4.88 -3.76 18.50
C GLN A 119 3.98 -4.66 17.67
N LYS A 120 3.72 -4.32 16.43
CA LYS A 120 2.86 -5.07 15.50
C LYS A 120 1.57 -5.54 16.17
N TRP A 121 0.77 -4.60 16.66
CA TRP A 121 -0.43 -4.90 17.45
C TRP A 121 -1.43 -5.82 16.71
N TRP A 122 -1.39 -5.83 15.39
CA TRP A 122 -2.21 -6.72 14.55
C TRP A 122 -1.83 -8.21 14.65
N ASP A 123 -0.64 -8.52 15.17
CA ASP A 123 -0.19 -9.88 15.42
C ASP A 123 -0.55 -10.35 16.86
N TRP A 124 -1.18 -9.50 17.67
CA TRP A 124 -1.52 -9.83 19.05
C TRP A 124 -2.77 -10.70 19.15
N SER A 125 -2.86 -11.48 20.24
CA SER A 125 -4.10 -12.19 20.56
C SER A 125 -5.22 -11.20 20.85
N THR A 126 -6.47 -11.63 20.62
CA THR A 126 -7.68 -10.82 20.91
C THR A 126 -7.71 -10.32 22.35
N ASP A 127 -7.32 -11.17 23.30
CA ASP A 127 -7.29 -10.79 24.72
C ASP A 127 -6.30 -9.67 25.00
N LYS A 128 -5.12 -9.75 24.35
CA LYS A 128 -4.12 -8.68 24.46
C LYS A 128 -4.60 -7.38 23.83
N ILE A 129 -5.26 -7.46 22.67
CA ILE A 129 -5.86 -6.29 22.04
C ILE A 129 -6.89 -5.65 22.97
N HIS A 130 -7.80 -6.43 23.55
CA HIS A 130 -8.82 -5.93 24.49
C HIS A 130 -8.18 -5.21 25.68
N GLN A 131 -7.12 -5.78 26.28
CA GLN A 131 -6.41 -5.16 27.39
C GLN A 131 -5.72 -3.86 27.04
N CYS A 132 -5.18 -3.76 25.80
CA CYS A 132 -4.42 -2.62 25.33
C CYS A 132 -5.28 -1.59 24.58
N LEU A 133 -6.54 -1.90 24.28
CA LEU A 133 -7.43 -1.06 23.47
C LEU A 133 -7.54 0.38 23.94
N PRO A 134 -7.68 0.69 25.25
CA PRO A 134 -7.73 2.07 25.72
C PRO A 134 -6.46 2.86 25.36
N TYR A 135 -5.30 2.23 25.47
CA TYR A 135 -4.01 2.88 25.16
C TYR A 135 -3.83 3.09 23.66
N ILE A 136 -4.23 2.09 22.86
CA ILE A 136 -4.17 2.19 21.38
C ILE A 136 -5.13 3.28 20.88
N ALA A 137 -6.37 3.28 21.35
CA ALA A 137 -7.39 4.22 20.92
C ALA A 137 -7.12 5.66 21.33
N GLU A 138 -6.49 5.86 22.50
CA GLU A 138 -6.16 7.19 23.02
C GLU A 138 -4.74 7.66 22.62
N GLY A 139 -3.96 6.82 21.89
CA GLY A 139 -2.60 7.16 21.45
C GLY A 139 -1.58 7.22 22.57
N LYS A 140 -1.80 6.50 23.68
CA LYS A 140 -0.95 6.47 24.89
C LYS A 140 0.19 5.47 24.71
N LEU A 141 1.18 5.81 23.87
CA LEU A 141 2.27 4.89 23.53
C LEU A 141 3.13 4.53 24.74
N ASP A 142 3.47 5.50 25.59
CA ASP A 142 4.34 5.27 26.74
C ASP A 142 3.73 4.27 27.73
N GLU A 143 2.46 4.40 27.99
CA GLU A 143 1.70 3.46 28.85
C GLU A 143 1.62 2.09 28.18
N LEU A 144 1.40 2.03 26.87
CA LEU A 144 1.37 0.78 26.10
C LEU A 144 2.72 0.06 26.16
N LEU A 145 3.83 0.79 26.05
CA LEU A 145 5.18 0.25 26.16
C LEU A 145 5.53 -0.18 27.59
N ALA A 146 5.05 0.54 28.60
CA ALA A 146 5.25 0.19 30.01
C ALA A 146 4.60 -1.15 30.36
N MET A 147 3.45 -1.49 29.78
CA MET A 147 2.78 -2.79 29.99
C MET A 147 3.64 -3.98 29.57
N LYS A 148 4.58 -3.81 28.63
CA LYS A 148 5.50 -4.87 28.19
C LYS A 148 6.51 -5.26 29.28
N LYS A 149 6.76 -4.37 30.25
CA LYS A 149 7.74 -4.56 31.34
C LYS A 149 7.26 -5.49 32.44
N TYR A 150 5.96 -5.83 32.46
CA TYR A 150 5.35 -6.65 33.50
C TYR A 150 4.98 -8.07 33.07
N ARG A 151 5.49 -8.54 31.92
CA ARG A 151 5.34 -9.94 31.49
C ARG A 151 6.72 -10.62 31.45
N LEU A 152 7.06 -11.22 32.54
CA LEU A 152 7.88 -12.43 32.62
C LEU A 152 6.94 -13.63 32.67
#